data_9438029ec8e121ed15f385985ebd3ee0
#
_entry.id   9438029ec8e121ed15f385985ebd3ee0
#
_cell.length_a   1.000
_cell.length_b   1.000
_cell.length_c   1.000
_cell.angle_alpha   90.00
_cell.angle_beta   90.00
_cell.angle_gamma   90.00
#
_symmetry.space_group_name_H-M   'P 1'
#
loop_
_entity.id
_entity.type
_entity.pdbx_description
1 polymer ?
#
loop_
_entity_poly.entity_id
_entity_poly.type
_entity_poly.pdbx_seq_one_letter_code
_entity_poly.pdbx_strand_id
1 'polypeptide(L)'
;MSLALGTARNADVPQLVELLGILFTQEAELSPEPDKQRRALELILADPSRARVYVAREGGTVIAMAALHFTTSTAEGGKVAGLEDCVVHPEHRRKGVGEKLLGYVLEQAKAEGALRVMLLTDGDNLIAQGLYRKLGFKRSAMLVMRLRL
;
A
#
# COMPACT_ATOMS: atom_id res chain seq x y z
N MET A 1 -5.99 10.67 20.36
CA MET A 1 -5.84 11.49 19.16
C MET A 1 -6.58 10.86 18.00
N SER A 2 -7.21 11.68 17.19
CA SER A 2 -7.97 11.17 16.07
C SER A 2 -7.07 10.86 14.87
N LEU A 3 -7.35 9.76 14.22
CA LEU A 3 -6.70 9.31 13.01
C LEU A 3 -7.58 9.71 11.82
N ALA A 4 -7.02 10.43 10.85
CA ALA A 4 -7.72 10.79 9.63
C ALA A 4 -7.23 9.90 8.48
N LEU A 5 -8.16 9.23 7.81
CA LEU A 5 -7.88 8.37 6.67
C LEU A 5 -8.33 9.07 5.39
N GLY A 6 -7.55 8.98 4.33
CA GLY A 6 -7.89 9.62 3.08
C GLY A 6 -6.87 9.36 1.99
N THR A 7 -7.07 10.04 0.87
CA THR A 7 -6.17 9.95 -0.29
C THR A 7 -4.98 10.89 -0.11
N ALA A 8 -3.81 10.47 -0.55
CA ALA A 8 -2.61 11.30 -0.53
C ALA A 8 -2.74 12.48 -1.51
N ARG A 9 -2.06 13.56 -1.19
CA ARG A 9 -1.98 14.79 -1.99
C ARG A 9 -0.54 15.03 -2.43
N ASN A 10 -0.34 15.88 -3.42
CA ASN A 10 1.01 16.24 -3.89
C ASN A 10 1.89 16.76 -2.75
N ALA A 11 1.33 17.52 -1.82
CA ALA A 11 2.06 18.04 -0.67
C ALA A 11 2.58 16.94 0.26
N ASP A 12 2.04 15.74 0.19
CA ASP A 12 2.45 14.61 1.03
C ASP A 12 3.69 13.88 0.52
N VAL A 13 4.09 14.11 -0.73
CA VAL A 13 5.18 13.35 -1.38
C VAL A 13 6.44 13.24 -0.53
N PRO A 14 6.97 14.30 0.10
CA PRO A 14 8.15 14.15 0.95
C PRO A 14 7.97 13.16 2.09
N GLN A 15 6.82 13.17 2.76
CA GLN A 15 6.51 12.23 3.85
C GLN A 15 6.33 10.81 3.33
N LEU A 16 5.72 10.65 2.14
CA LEU A 16 5.57 9.34 1.51
C LEU A 16 6.92 8.74 1.11
N VAL A 17 7.83 9.56 0.59
CA VAL A 17 9.20 9.12 0.26
C VAL A 17 9.92 8.63 1.53
N GLU A 18 9.75 9.33 2.65
CA GLU A 18 10.32 8.90 3.93
C GLU A 18 9.77 7.53 4.36
N LEU A 19 8.45 7.34 4.29
CA LEU A 19 7.82 6.06 4.62
C LEU A 19 8.30 4.93 3.71
N LEU A 20 8.40 5.18 2.42
CA LEU A 20 8.93 4.19 1.47
C LEU A 20 10.38 3.85 1.77
N GLY A 21 11.19 4.84 2.18
CA GLY A 21 12.56 4.60 2.61
C GLY A 21 12.62 3.64 3.80
N ILE A 22 11.74 3.80 4.76
CA ILE A 22 11.63 2.90 5.92
C ILE A 22 11.24 1.48 5.45
N LEU A 23 10.22 1.39 4.61
CA LEU A 23 9.74 0.10 4.10
C LEU A 23 10.83 -0.64 3.32
N PHE A 24 11.49 0.04 2.39
CA PHE A 24 12.48 -0.60 1.51
C PHE A 24 13.78 -0.96 2.24
N THR A 25 14.06 -0.31 3.35
CA THR A 25 15.15 -0.72 4.23
C THR A 25 14.85 -2.06 4.91
N GLN A 26 13.59 -2.35 5.17
CA GLN A 26 13.15 -3.58 5.83
C GLN A 26 13.00 -4.76 4.86
N GLU A 27 12.82 -4.51 3.57
CA GLU A 27 12.60 -5.56 2.59
C GLU A 27 13.91 -6.08 2.01
N ALA A 28 14.03 -7.42 1.90
CA ALA A 28 15.28 -8.08 1.53
C ALA A 28 15.78 -7.75 0.12
N GLU A 29 14.87 -7.54 -0.82
CA GLU A 29 15.20 -7.35 -2.24
C GLU A 29 15.18 -5.88 -2.68
N LEU A 30 14.89 -4.95 -1.79
CA LEU A 30 14.71 -3.54 -2.13
C LEU A 30 15.68 -2.65 -1.36
N SER A 31 15.87 -1.45 -1.88
CA SER A 31 16.67 -0.42 -1.22
C SER A 31 16.03 0.96 -1.43
N PRO A 32 16.19 1.88 -0.46
CA PRO A 32 15.69 3.25 -0.62
C PRO A 32 16.44 3.98 -1.74
N GLU A 33 15.69 4.56 -2.67
CA GLU A 33 16.20 5.43 -3.72
C GLU A 33 15.23 6.60 -3.86
N PRO A 34 15.37 7.65 -3.03
CA PRO A 34 14.37 8.73 -2.92
C PRO A 34 13.92 9.35 -4.23
N ASP A 35 14.83 9.55 -5.18
CA ASP A 35 14.47 10.15 -6.46
C ASP A 35 13.56 9.24 -7.29
N LYS A 36 13.80 7.94 -7.24
CA LYS A 36 12.94 6.97 -7.92
C LYS A 36 11.56 6.91 -7.29
N GLN A 37 11.50 6.84 -5.98
CA GLN A 37 10.24 6.79 -5.25
C GLN A 37 9.42 8.06 -5.49
N ARG A 38 10.07 9.23 -5.48
CA ARG A 38 9.39 10.49 -5.78
C ARG A 38 8.79 10.49 -7.18
N ARG A 39 9.56 10.08 -8.19
CA ARG A 39 9.04 10.01 -9.56
C ARG A 39 7.84 9.09 -9.67
N ALA A 40 7.90 7.92 -9.04
CA ALA A 40 6.79 6.97 -9.06
C ALA A 40 5.54 7.52 -8.37
N LEU A 41 5.71 8.18 -7.22
CA LEU A 41 4.60 8.81 -6.51
C LEU A 41 3.95 9.91 -7.34
N GLU A 42 4.74 10.72 -8.01
CA GLU A 42 4.23 11.77 -8.90
C GLU A 42 3.41 11.17 -10.05
N LEU A 43 3.87 10.06 -10.63
CA LEU A 43 3.12 9.35 -11.66
C LEU A 43 1.79 8.80 -11.13
N ILE A 44 1.79 8.22 -9.94
CA ILE A 44 0.57 7.71 -9.32
C ILE A 44 -0.43 8.83 -9.07
N LEU A 45 0.03 9.94 -8.47
CA LEU A 45 -0.85 11.05 -8.12
C LEU A 45 -1.40 11.78 -9.37
N ALA A 46 -0.70 11.70 -10.49
CA ALA A 46 -1.13 12.32 -11.73
C ALA A 46 -2.28 11.57 -12.43
N ASP A 47 -2.46 10.28 -12.13
CA ASP A 47 -3.50 9.47 -12.78
C ASP A 47 -4.21 8.54 -11.78
N PRO A 48 -5.18 9.07 -11.02
CA PRO A 48 -5.90 8.30 -10.02
C PRO A 48 -6.79 7.19 -10.59
N SER A 49 -6.99 7.14 -11.89
CA SER A 49 -7.72 6.03 -12.52
C SER A 49 -6.90 4.74 -12.55
N ARG A 50 -5.59 4.85 -12.50
CA ARG A 50 -4.67 3.70 -12.60
C ARG A 50 -4.14 3.25 -11.24
N ALA A 51 -3.88 4.19 -10.35
CA ALA A 51 -3.35 3.88 -9.03
C ALA A 51 -3.65 5.01 -8.06
N ARG A 52 -3.71 4.68 -6.76
CA ARG A 52 -3.95 5.66 -5.70
C ARG A 52 -3.11 5.33 -4.49
N VAL A 53 -2.68 6.37 -3.79
CA VAL A 53 -2.05 6.23 -2.48
C VAL A 53 -3.04 6.73 -1.43
N TYR A 54 -3.24 5.89 -0.42
CA TYR A 54 -4.06 6.23 0.74
C TYR A 54 -3.17 6.42 1.96
N VAL A 55 -3.56 7.31 2.83
CA VAL A 55 -2.75 7.69 3.99
C VAL A 55 -3.59 7.70 5.28
N ALA A 56 -2.89 7.49 6.38
CA ALA A 56 -3.39 7.80 7.71
C ALA A 56 -2.60 9.00 8.24
N ARG A 57 -3.33 10.00 8.74
CA ARG A 57 -2.75 11.22 9.32
C ARG A 57 -3.09 11.31 10.78
N GLU A 58 -2.14 11.80 11.54
CA GLU A 58 -2.35 12.16 12.94
C GLU A 58 -1.81 13.57 13.14
N GLY A 59 -2.68 14.51 13.53
CA GLY A 59 -2.29 15.90 13.70
C GLY A 59 -1.70 16.55 12.44
N GLY A 60 -2.19 16.16 11.26
CA GLY A 60 -1.70 16.67 9.98
C GLY A 60 -0.46 15.96 9.42
N THR A 61 0.16 15.08 10.20
CA THR A 61 1.34 14.31 9.77
C THR A 61 0.91 12.97 9.19
N VAL A 62 1.48 12.60 8.04
CA VAL A 62 1.28 11.28 7.43
C VAL A 62 2.09 10.26 8.22
N ILE A 63 1.40 9.29 8.84
CA ILE A 63 2.03 8.27 9.67
C ILE A 63 1.96 6.87 9.07
N ALA A 64 1.18 6.69 8.02
CA ALA A 64 1.07 5.41 7.32
C ALA A 64 0.59 5.63 5.90
N MET A 65 0.93 4.69 5.02
CA MET A 65 0.49 4.72 3.63
C MET A 65 0.22 3.32 3.12
N ALA A 66 -0.58 3.23 2.06
CA ALA A 66 -0.77 2.02 1.26
C ALA A 66 -1.20 2.45 -0.15
N ALA A 67 -0.76 1.71 -1.16
CA ALA A 67 -1.08 1.99 -2.55
C ALA A 67 -1.96 0.91 -3.15
N LEU A 68 -2.92 1.30 -4.00
CA LEU A 68 -3.69 0.40 -4.85
C LEU A 68 -3.36 0.67 -6.30
N HIS A 69 -3.07 -0.39 -7.05
CA HIS A 69 -2.87 -0.34 -8.49
C HIS A 69 -3.99 -1.12 -9.16
N PHE A 70 -4.68 -0.49 -10.11
CA PHE A 70 -5.83 -1.09 -10.79
C PHE A 70 -5.41 -1.70 -12.12
N THR A 71 -5.89 -2.91 -12.37
CA THR A 71 -5.71 -3.59 -13.65
C THR A 71 -7.02 -4.28 -14.02
N THR A 72 -7.07 -4.87 -15.22
CA THR A 72 -8.21 -5.66 -15.67
C THR A 72 -7.82 -7.13 -15.64
N SER A 73 -8.64 -7.94 -15.01
CA SER A 73 -8.45 -9.39 -14.95
C SER A 73 -9.44 -10.09 -15.88
N THR A 74 -8.92 -10.89 -16.79
CA THR A 74 -9.77 -11.74 -17.62
C THR A 74 -10.41 -12.87 -16.82
N ALA A 75 -9.73 -13.34 -15.77
CA ALA A 75 -10.26 -14.39 -14.90
C ALA A 75 -11.44 -13.89 -14.07
N GLU A 76 -11.37 -12.67 -13.56
CA GLU A 76 -12.46 -12.07 -12.77
C GLU A 76 -13.51 -11.39 -13.64
N GLY A 77 -13.16 -11.04 -14.85
CA GLY A 77 -14.08 -10.38 -15.77
C GLY A 77 -14.22 -8.88 -15.55
N GLY A 78 -13.22 -8.23 -14.96
CA GLY A 78 -13.30 -6.80 -14.70
C GLY A 78 -12.11 -6.26 -13.92
N LYS A 79 -12.31 -5.10 -13.30
CA LYS A 79 -11.28 -4.40 -12.54
C LYS A 79 -10.85 -5.21 -11.32
N VAL A 80 -9.55 -5.26 -11.09
CA VAL A 80 -8.93 -5.79 -9.87
C VAL A 80 -7.89 -4.82 -9.37
N ALA A 81 -7.45 -5.00 -8.13
CA ALA A 81 -6.44 -4.14 -7.54
C ALA A 81 -5.27 -4.95 -6.97
N GLY A 82 -4.08 -4.37 -7.06
CA GLY A 82 -2.89 -4.82 -6.34
C GLY A 82 -2.60 -3.86 -5.20
N LEU A 83 -2.46 -4.40 -4.01
CA LEU A 83 -2.11 -3.63 -2.80
C LEU A 83 -0.60 -3.66 -2.63
N GLU A 84 0.03 -2.49 -2.59
CA GLU A 84 1.47 -2.35 -2.45
C GLU A 84 1.84 -1.27 -1.45
N ASP A 85 3.10 -1.30 -1.01
CA ASP A 85 3.71 -0.25 -0.21
C ASP A 85 2.95 0.07 1.09
N CYS A 86 2.54 -0.98 1.81
CA CYS A 86 1.90 -0.82 3.10
C CYS A 86 2.97 -0.61 4.17
N VAL A 87 2.98 0.56 4.78
CA VAL A 87 3.93 0.87 5.84
C VAL A 87 3.31 1.81 6.87
N VAL A 88 3.58 1.51 8.14
CA VAL A 88 3.27 2.38 9.27
C VAL A 88 4.60 2.87 9.84
N HIS A 89 4.69 4.18 10.08
CA HIS A 89 5.89 4.77 10.70
C HIS A 89 6.18 4.04 12.02
N PRO A 90 7.46 3.67 12.29
CA PRO A 90 7.80 2.87 13.47
C PRO A 90 7.28 3.40 14.80
N GLU A 91 7.23 4.74 14.96
CA GLU A 91 6.74 5.38 16.18
C GLU A 91 5.24 5.23 16.39
N HIS A 92 4.51 4.80 15.37
CA HIS A 92 3.05 4.67 15.41
C HIS A 92 2.58 3.23 15.25
N ARG A 93 3.48 2.26 15.33
CA ARG A 93 3.15 0.85 15.26
C ARG A 93 2.51 0.36 16.55
N ARG A 94 1.82 -0.79 16.47
CA ARG A 94 1.14 -1.46 17.59
C ARG A 94 -0.02 -0.64 18.18
N LYS A 95 -0.59 0.26 17.39
CA LYS A 95 -1.74 1.08 17.77
C LYS A 95 -2.96 0.83 16.88
N GLY A 96 -2.90 -0.19 16.03
CA GLY A 96 -3.98 -0.53 15.11
C GLY A 96 -4.08 0.38 13.89
N VAL A 97 -3.09 1.22 13.62
CA VAL A 97 -3.10 2.15 12.47
C VAL A 97 -3.14 1.37 11.14
N GLY A 98 -2.29 0.36 11.00
CA GLY A 98 -2.25 -0.45 9.78
C GLY A 98 -3.57 -1.14 9.50
N GLU A 99 -4.19 -1.72 10.51
CA GLU A 99 -5.49 -2.38 10.37
C GLU A 99 -6.58 -1.40 9.92
N LYS A 100 -6.62 -0.22 10.53
CA LYS A 100 -7.60 0.81 10.18
C LYS A 100 -7.38 1.33 8.77
N LEU A 101 -6.14 1.61 8.40
CA LEU A 101 -5.82 2.07 7.05
C LEU A 101 -6.19 1.02 6.02
N LEU A 102 -5.77 -0.23 6.21
CA LEU A 102 -6.06 -1.30 5.24
C LEU A 102 -7.55 -1.60 5.14
N GLY A 103 -8.28 -1.55 6.25
CA GLY A 103 -9.73 -1.67 6.20
C GLY A 103 -10.38 -0.60 5.34
N TYR A 104 -9.93 0.65 5.50
CA TYR A 104 -10.38 1.77 4.67
C TYR A 104 -10.02 1.55 3.20
N VAL A 105 -8.78 1.13 2.92
CA VAL A 105 -8.30 0.89 1.55
C VAL A 105 -9.13 -0.20 0.87
N LEU A 106 -9.46 -1.28 1.57
CA LEU A 106 -10.29 -2.35 1.01
C LEU A 106 -11.72 -1.87 0.72
N GLU A 107 -12.27 -0.99 1.55
CA GLU A 107 -13.56 -0.37 1.27
C GLU A 107 -13.50 0.51 0.03
N GLN A 108 -12.40 1.25 -0.14
CA GLN A 108 -12.19 2.07 -1.33
C GLN A 108 -12.05 1.20 -2.59
N ALA A 109 -11.33 0.08 -2.50
CA ALA A 109 -11.22 -0.87 -3.61
C ALA A 109 -12.59 -1.38 -4.03
N LYS A 110 -13.44 -1.74 -3.09
CA LYS A 110 -14.83 -2.13 -3.34
C LYS A 110 -15.62 -1.04 -4.03
N ALA A 111 -15.52 0.18 -3.53
CA ALA A 111 -16.25 1.33 -4.08
C ALA A 111 -15.81 1.63 -5.52
N GLU A 112 -14.56 1.36 -5.87
CA GLU A 112 -14.04 1.50 -7.22
C GLU A 112 -14.42 0.32 -8.13
N GLY A 113 -15.12 -0.67 -7.62
CA GLY A 113 -15.55 -1.83 -8.39
C GLY A 113 -14.52 -2.95 -8.51
N ALA A 114 -13.48 -2.94 -7.68
CA ALA A 114 -12.50 -4.01 -7.72
C ALA A 114 -13.12 -5.33 -7.26
N LEU A 115 -12.93 -6.37 -8.07
CA LEU A 115 -13.48 -7.71 -7.82
C LEU A 115 -12.55 -8.57 -6.96
N ARG A 116 -11.28 -8.17 -6.88
CA ARG A 116 -10.24 -8.89 -6.12
C ARG A 116 -9.14 -7.91 -5.74
N VAL A 117 -8.56 -8.10 -4.57
CA VAL A 117 -7.32 -7.42 -4.17
C VAL A 117 -6.26 -8.47 -3.92
N MET A 118 -5.08 -8.27 -4.49
CA MET A 118 -3.94 -9.15 -4.35
C MET A 118 -2.77 -8.36 -3.78
N LEU A 119 -1.90 -9.01 -3.02
CA LEU A 119 -0.69 -8.38 -2.48
C LEU A 119 0.48 -9.35 -2.51
N LEU A 120 1.69 -8.79 -2.43
CA LEU A 120 2.93 -9.53 -2.25
C LEU A 120 3.52 -9.17 -0.90
N THR A 121 4.03 -10.16 -0.19
CA THR A 121 4.66 -9.95 1.11
C THR A 121 5.82 -10.93 1.26
N ASP A 122 6.84 -10.55 2.03
CA ASP A 122 7.96 -11.42 2.31
C ASP A 122 7.48 -12.65 3.11
N GLY A 123 8.01 -13.82 2.74
CA GLY A 123 7.59 -15.09 3.35
C GLY A 123 7.90 -15.19 4.84
N ASP A 124 8.84 -14.40 5.36
CA ASP A 124 9.23 -14.36 6.77
C ASP A 124 8.55 -13.23 7.56
N ASN A 125 7.78 -12.36 6.89
CA ASN A 125 7.07 -11.27 7.57
C ASN A 125 5.75 -11.78 8.16
N LEU A 126 5.86 -12.52 9.27
CA LEU A 126 4.71 -13.18 9.89
C LEU A 126 3.72 -12.20 10.51
N ILE A 127 4.20 -11.04 10.98
CA ILE A 127 3.34 -10.00 11.56
C ILE A 127 2.40 -9.45 10.49
N ALA A 128 2.95 -9.07 9.34
CA ALA A 128 2.14 -8.55 8.23
C ALA A 128 1.17 -9.60 7.70
N GLN A 129 1.62 -10.84 7.54
CA GLN A 129 0.76 -11.94 7.08
C GLN A 129 -0.41 -12.19 8.04
N GLY A 130 -0.17 -12.06 9.35
CA GLY A 130 -1.22 -12.18 10.35
C GLY A 130 -2.29 -11.11 10.20
N LEU A 131 -1.88 -9.88 9.94
CA LEU A 131 -2.80 -8.77 9.67
C LEU A 131 -3.60 -9.01 8.38
N TYR A 132 -2.95 -9.44 7.32
CA TYR A 132 -3.63 -9.72 6.06
C TYR A 132 -4.66 -10.83 6.20
N ARG A 133 -4.33 -11.91 6.90
CA ARG A 133 -5.31 -13.00 7.19
C ARG A 133 -6.50 -12.49 7.99
N LYS A 134 -6.27 -11.65 8.97
CA LYS A 134 -7.34 -11.04 9.77
C LYS A 134 -8.29 -10.22 8.90
N LEU A 135 -7.77 -9.58 7.86
CA LEU A 135 -8.58 -8.80 6.91
C LEU A 135 -9.24 -9.66 5.83
N GLY A 136 -9.00 -10.97 5.81
CA GLY A 136 -9.64 -11.89 4.88
C GLY A 136 -8.78 -12.36 3.73
N PHE A 137 -7.51 -11.94 3.66
CA PHE A 137 -6.60 -12.43 2.62
C PHE A 137 -6.24 -13.89 2.86
N LYS A 138 -6.14 -14.63 1.78
CA LYS A 138 -5.72 -16.05 1.80
C LYS A 138 -4.47 -16.20 0.95
N ARG A 139 -3.58 -17.08 1.40
CA ARG A 139 -2.35 -17.38 0.66
C ARG A 139 -2.68 -18.04 -0.68
N SER A 140 -2.04 -17.58 -1.75
CA SER A 140 -2.09 -18.20 -3.06
C SER A 140 -0.93 -19.19 -3.24
N ALA A 141 -1.11 -20.17 -4.09
CA ALA A 141 -0.04 -21.08 -4.49
C ALA A 141 0.83 -20.53 -5.61
N MET A 142 0.49 -19.35 -6.16
CA MET A 142 1.26 -18.73 -7.23
C MET A 142 2.59 -18.20 -6.74
N LEU A 143 3.60 -18.26 -7.60
CA LEU A 143 4.94 -17.76 -7.33
C LEU A 143 5.17 -16.46 -8.06
N VAL A 144 5.99 -15.60 -7.47
CA VAL A 144 6.45 -14.35 -8.11
C VAL A 144 7.73 -14.66 -8.88
N MET A 145 7.79 -14.23 -10.13
CA MET A 145 9.01 -14.28 -10.94
C MET A 145 9.26 -12.87 -11.47
N ARG A 146 10.49 -12.38 -11.35
CA ARG A 146 10.82 -11.00 -11.71
C ARG A 146 11.99 -10.99 -12.70
N LEU A 147 11.84 -10.19 -13.74
CA LEU A 147 12.91 -9.87 -14.68
C LEU A 147 13.05 -8.35 -14.71
N ARG A 148 14.25 -7.86 -14.42
CA ARG A 148 14.54 -6.43 -14.53
C ARG A 148 14.95 -6.10 -15.96
N LEU A 149 14.36 -5.06 -16.52
CA LEU A 149 14.64 -4.59 -17.88
C LEU A 149 15.60 -3.39 -17.89
#